data_20ee534769c3fcb9b6ed27eefdbf3c44
#
_entry.id   20ee534769c3fcb9b6ed27eefdbf3c44
#
_cell.length_a   1.000
_cell.length_b   1.000
_cell.length_c   1.000
_cell.angle_alpha   90.00
_cell.angle_beta   90.00
_cell.angle_gamma   90.00
#
_symmetry.space_group_name_H-M   'P 1'
#
loop_
_entity.id
_entity.type
_entity.pdbx_description
1 polymer ?
#
loop_
_entity_poly.entity_id
_entity_poly.type
_entity_poly.pdbx_seq_one_letter_code
_entity_poly.pdbx_strand_id
1 'polypeptide(L)'
;FFQAEDGIRDDLVTGVQTCALPISAHDISMATRLGYVVKLLGIAEADAASGDVAVRVHPTLVPNTHPLASVRSSFNAVFVEGEAVGSLMFYGRGAGGFPTASAVLGDVIDAAMNLTNGTHGSLGTFSRAHIRPIDETSAQYLLSMEVADRPGVLHAVTGVFARHGVSIRAAEQEGNGPDARLVFITHVALESAMQATVRELRELDVVRNVGSLLRVIGD
;
A
#
# COMPACT_ATOMS: atom_id res chain seq x y z
N PHE A 1 2.27 1.40 -12.50
CA PHE A 1 3.13 0.46 -11.78
C PHE A 1 4.55 0.65 -12.28
N PHE A 2 5.38 1.33 -11.53
CA PHE A 2 6.81 1.37 -11.79
C PHE A 2 7.46 0.29 -10.94
N GLN A 3 8.11 -0.67 -11.57
CA GLN A 3 9.08 -1.52 -10.91
C GLN A 3 10.30 -0.64 -10.66
N ALA A 4 10.48 -0.20 -9.42
CA ALA A 4 11.68 0.52 -9.03
C ALA A 4 12.84 -0.49 -9.05
N GLU A 5 13.66 -0.45 -10.08
CA GLU A 5 15.01 -0.97 -10.00
C GLU A 5 15.81 -0.12 -9.02
N ASP A 6 16.66 -0.74 -8.24
CA ASP A 6 17.53 -0.12 -7.25
C ASP A 6 18.18 1.16 -7.78
N GLY A 7 17.87 2.30 -7.20
CA GLY A 7 18.72 3.48 -7.35
C GLY A 7 18.10 4.82 -7.69
N ILE A 8 16.78 4.99 -7.75
CA ILE A 8 16.21 6.35 -7.83
C ILE A 8 15.91 6.84 -6.41
N ARG A 9 16.96 7.22 -5.71
CA ARG A 9 16.89 8.20 -4.61
C ARG A 9 16.99 9.57 -5.25
N ASP A 10 15.91 10.07 -5.81
CA ASP A 10 15.86 11.45 -6.25
C ASP A 10 14.98 12.20 -5.25
N ASP A 11 15.62 12.97 -4.38
CA ASP A 11 14.97 13.88 -3.40
C ASP A 11 14.13 14.98 -4.08
N LEU A 12 14.06 14.98 -5.40
CA LEU A 12 13.36 15.95 -6.24
C LEU A 12 11.96 15.51 -6.69
N VAL A 13 11.56 14.26 -6.49
CA VAL A 13 10.15 13.86 -6.67
C VAL A 13 9.40 14.16 -5.38
N THR A 14 9.18 15.43 -5.15
CA THR A 14 8.45 15.95 -4.00
C THR A 14 7.02 15.44 -4.02
N GLY A 15 6.66 14.63 -3.03
CA GLY A 15 5.31 14.18 -2.74
C GLY A 15 5.04 12.68 -2.84
N VAL A 16 5.89 11.89 -3.49
CA VAL A 16 5.76 10.43 -3.47
C VAL A 16 6.56 9.87 -2.29
N GLN A 17 5.87 9.36 -1.29
CA GLN A 17 6.54 8.77 -0.14
C GLN A 17 6.71 7.27 -0.35
N THR A 18 7.96 6.81 -0.39
CA THR A 18 8.32 5.40 -0.48
C THR A 18 8.57 4.86 0.91
N CYS A 19 7.69 3.99 1.39
CA CYS A 19 7.88 3.23 2.63
C CYS A 19 8.23 1.78 2.28
N ALA A 20 9.45 1.54 1.81
CA ALA A 20 9.97 0.20 1.63
C ALA A 20 10.49 -0.33 2.97
N LEU A 21 9.63 -1.01 3.73
CA LEU A 21 10.08 -1.85 4.83
C LEU A 21 10.54 -3.19 4.25
N PRO A 22 11.62 -3.79 4.76
CA PRO A 22 12.01 -5.13 4.35
C PRO A 22 10.89 -6.11 4.70
N ILE A 23 10.36 -6.80 3.68
CA ILE A 23 9.37 -7.87 3.86
C ILE A 23 10.13 -9.17 4.04
N SER A 24 9.82 -9.90 5.10
CA SER A 24 10.39 -11.21 5.36
C SER A 24 9.57 -12.33 4.72
N ALA A 25 10.18 -13.52 4.56
CA ALA A 25 9.46 -14.71 4.13
C ALA A 25 8.32 -15.08 5.11
N HIS A 26 8.47 -14.73 6.39
CA HIS A 26 7.44 -14.89 7.41
C HIS A 26 6.22 -14.00 7.12
N ASP A 27 6.42 -12.73 6.77
CA ASP A 27 5.33 -11.81 6.44
C ASP A 27 4.51 -12.31 5.24
N ILE A 28 5.18 -12.87 4.22
CA ILE A 28 4.53 -13.46 3.06
C ILE A 28 3.70 -14.70 3.45
N SER A 29 4.27 -15.57 4.28
CA SER A 29 3.58 -16.76 4.77
C SER A 29 2.34 -16.41 5.59
N MET A 30 2.48 -15.45 6.50
CA MET A 30 1.42 -14.92 7.33
C MET A 30 0.31 -14.26 6.48
N ALA A 31 0.68 -13.41 5.52
CA ALA A 31 -0.26 -12.80 4.59
C ALA A 31 -1.08 -13.88 3.85
N THR A 32 -0.41 -14.90 3.32
CA THR A 32 -1.07 -15.99 2.59
C THR A 32 -2.06 -16.73 3.48
N ARG A 33 -1.70 -17.04 4.72
CA ARG A 33 -2.57 -17.73 5.68
C ARG A 33 -3.81 -16.89 6.04
N LEU A 34 -3.65 -15.57 6.13
CA LEU A 34 -4.73 -14.63 6.42
C LEU A 34 -5.58 -14.28 5.18
N GLY A 35 -5.31 -14.89 4.02
CA GLY A 35 -6.08 -14.67 2.80
C GLY A 35 -5.67 -13.45 1.98
N TYR A 36 -4.42 -13.01 2.14
CA TYR A 36 -3.84 -11.88 1.41
C TYR A 36 -2.67 -12.31 0.53
N VAL A 37 -2.38 -11.48 -0.47
CA VAL A 37 -1.11 -11.47 -1.19
C VAL A 37 -0.39 -10.16 -0.95
N VAL A 38 0.94 -10.19 -0.92
CA VAL A 38 1.74 -8.98 -0.83
C VAL A 38 2.00 -8.46 -2.24
N LYS A 39 1.69 -7.18 -2.48
CA LYS A 39 1.96 -6.46 -3.73
C LYS A 39 2.66 -5.15 -3.43
N LEU A 40 3.59 -4.74 -4.29
CA LEU A 40 4.09 -3.37 -4.30
C LEU A 40 3.10 -2.52 -5.09
N LEU A 41 2.46 -1.57 -4.43
CA LEU A 41 1.46 -0.71 -5.07
C LEU A 41 1.89 0.75 -5.03
N GLY A 42 1.71 1.43 -6.16
CA GLY A 42 1.60 2.88 -6.22
C GLY A 42 0.13 3.26 -6.08
N ILE A 43 -0.19 4.07 -5.09
CA ILE A 43 -1.57 4.46 -4.76
C ILE A 43 -1.66 5.98 -4.85
N ALA A 44 -2.64 6.46 -5.60
CA ALA A 44 -3.01 7.87 -5.64
C ALA A 44 -4.49 7.98 -5.23
N GLU A 45 -4.77 8.85 -4.27
CA GLU A 45 -6.11 9.12 -3.77
C GLU A 45 -6.37 10.62 -3.87
N ALA A 46 -7.48 10.98 -4.49
CA ALA A 46 -7.95 12.37 -4.54
C ALA A 46 -9.11 12.54 -3.56
N ASP A 47 -9.05 13.59 -2.77
CA ASP A 47 -10.17 14.02 -1.94
C ASP A 47 -11.09 14.91 -2.80
N ALA A 48 -12.31 14.43 -3.06
CA ALA A 48 -13.27 15.14 -3.90
C ALA A 48 -13.74 16.49 -3.30
N ALA A 49 -13.66 16.65 -1.99
CA ALA A 49 -14.10 17.86 -1.30
C ALA A 49 -13.03 18.96 -1.29
N SER A 50 -11.78 18.61 -1.01
CA SER A 50 -10.67 19.57 -0.95
C SER A 50 -9.89 19.70 -2.26
N GLY A 51 -9.90 18.66 -3.11
CA GLY A 51 -9.05 18.55 -4.28
C GLY A 51 -7.60 18.14 -3.95
N ASP A 52 -7.33 17.82 -2.69
CA ASP A 52 -6.02 17.35 -2.25
C ASP A 52 -5.73 15.93 -2.74
N VAL A 53 -4.47 15.62 -2.95
CA VAL A 53 -4.03 14.33 -3.45
C VAL A 53 -3.04 13.71 -2.47
N ALA A 54 -3.22 12.43 -2.15
CA ALA A 54 -2.22 11.61 -1.46
C ALA A 54 -1.61 10.62 -2.46
N VAL A 55 -0.28 10.57 -2.51
CA VAL A 55 0.46 9.65 -3.40
C VAL A 55 1.49 8.89 -2.58
N ARG A 56 1.49 7.56 -2.69
CA ARG A 56 2.40 6.70 -1.93
C ARG A 56 2.77 5.44 -2.69
N VAL A 57 3.95 4.91 -2.43
CA VAL A 57 4.40 3.61 -2.95
C VAL A 57 4.88 2.77 -1.77
N HIS A 58 4.27 1.63 -1.56
CA HIS A 58 4.64 0.72 -0.47
C HIS A 58 4.17 -0.72 -0.73
N PRO A 59 4.78 -1.71 -0.07
CA PRO A 59 4.21 -3.04 0.03
C PRO A 59 2.84 -3.01 0.70
N THR A 60 1.89 -3.71 0.09
CA THR A 60 0.48 -3.70 0.52
C THR A 60 -0.06 -5.12 0.56
N LEU A 61 -0.83 -5.43 1.57
CA LEU A 61 -1.62 -6.63 1.67
C LEU A 61 -2.90 -6.44 0.85
N VAL A 62 -3.05 -7.26 -0.17
CA VAL A 62 -4.20 -7.24 -1.08
C VAL A 62 -5.04 -8.50 -0.81
N PRO A 63 -6.33 -8.37 -0.46
CA PRO A 63 -7.21 -9.53 -0.28
C PRO A 63 -7.22 -10.41 -1.52
N ASN A 64 -7.27 -11.73 -1.35
CA ASN A 64 -7.30 -12.67 -2.47
C ASN A 64 -8.53 -12.47 -3.39
N THR A 65 -9.58 -11.83 -2.88
CA THR A 65 -10.80 -11.48 -3.63
C THR A 65 -10.65 -10.23 -4.49
N HIS A 66 -9.63 -9.39 -4.21
CA HIS A 66 -9.41 -8.16 -4.95
C HIS A 66 -8.80 -8.44 -6.33
N PRO A 67 -9.23 -7.77 -7.42
CA PRO A 67 -8.71 -8.01 -8.78
C PRO A 67 -7.19 -7.92 -8.90
N LEU A 68 -6.54 -7.00 -8.20
CA LEU A 68 -5.08 -6.84 -8.20
C LEU A 68 -4.34 -8.06 -7.65
N ALA A 69 -4.97 -8.91 -6.84
CA ALA A 69 -4.34 -10.11 -6.29
C ALA A 69 -3.97 -11.13 -7.41
N SER A 70 -4.71 -11.12 -8.50
CA SER A 70 -4.52 -12.02 -9.64
C SER A 70 -3.36 -11.63 -10.57
N VAL A 71 -2.84 -10.41 -10.45
CA VAL A 71 -1.75 -9.89 -11.32
C VAL A 71 -0.45 -10.59 -10.99
N ARG A 72 0.16 -11.27 -11.97
CA ARG A 72 1.37 -12.10 -11.77
C ARG A 72 2.38 -11.91 -12.90
N SER A 73 3.61 -12.31 -12.65
CA SER A 73 4.71 -12.30 -13.63
C SER A 73 4.96 -10.91 -14.23
N SER A 74 5.14 -10.81 -15.55
CA SER A 74 5.39 -9.56 -16.29
C SER A 74 4.13 -8.77 -16.62
N PHE A 75 2.98 -9.11 -16.01
CA PHE A 75 1.75 -8.34 -16.20
C PHE A 75 1.68 -7.18 -15.20
N ASN A 76 1.17 -6.07 -15.69
CA ASN A 76 0.87 -4.88 -14.90
C ASN A 76 -0.63 -4.63 -14.89
N ALA A 77 -1.10 -3.95 -13.87
CA ALA A 77 -2.47 -3.49 -13.80
C ALA A 77 -2.56 -2.10 -13.21
N VAL A 78 -3.54 -1.34 -13.68
CA VAL A 78 -4.00 -0.10 -13.06
C VAL A 78 -5.44 -0.33 -12.65
N PHE A 79 -5.71 -0.21 -11.37
CA PHE A 79 -7.05 -0.30 -10.81
C PHE A 79 -7.52 1.11 -10.45
N VAL A 80 -8.69 1.48 -10.91
CA VAL A 80 -9.26 2.82 -10.74
C VAL A 80 -10.64 2.67 -10.13
N GLU A 81 -10.88 3.42 -9.07
CA GLU A 81 -12.21 3.57 -8.47
C GLU A 81 -12.69 5.00 -8.69
N GLY A 82 -13.86 5.13 -9.28
CA GLY A 82 -14.47 6.41 -9.56
C GLY A 82 -15.94 6.41 -9.17
N GLU A 83 -16.42 7.55 -8.66
CA GLU A 83 -17.80 7.69 -8.19
C GLU A 83 -18.83 7.35 -9.28
N ALA A 84 -18.60 7.80 -10.50
CA ALA A 84 -19.54 7.63 -11.60
C ALA A 84 -19.39 6.26 -12.33
N VAL A 85 -18.15 5.72 -12.41
CA VAL A 85 -17.85 4.54 -13.22
C VAL A 85 -17.72 3.26 -12.39
N GLY A 86 -17.58 3.42 -11.05
CA GLY A 86 -17.24 2.30 -10.16
C GLY A 86 -15.80 1.84 -10.35
N SER A 87 -15.59 0.54 -10.26
CA SER A 87 -14.25 -0.07 -10.32
C SER A 87 -13.90 -0.47 -11.75
N LEU A 88 -12.77 -0.02 -12.23
CA LEU A 88 -12.17 -0.40 -13.52
C LEU A 88 -10.79 -0.98 -13.30
N MET A 89 -10.41 -1.96 -14.13
CA MET A 89 -9.06 -2.50 -14.15
C MET A 89 -8.53 -2.56 -15.58
N PHE A 90 -7.39 -1.92 -15.80
CA PHE A 90 -6.59 -2.06 -17.01
C PHE A 90 -5.49 -3.08 -16.73
N TYR A 91 -5.42 -4.12 -17.52
CA TYR A 91 -4.51 -5.24 -17.31
C TYR A 91 -3.82 -5.63 -18.60
N GLY A 92 -2.50 -5.76 -18.57
CA GLY A 92 -1.74 -6.11 -19.76
C GLY A 92 -0.25 -6.36 -19.49
N ARG A 93 0.47 -6.70 -20.54
CA ARG A 93 1.93 -6.85 -20.46
C ARG A 93 2.57 -5.47 -20.39
N GLY A 94 3.31 -5.18 -19.32
CA GLY A 94 4.06 -3.93 -19.16
C GLY A 94 5.46 -3.97 -19.78
N ALA A 95 5.99 -5.17 -20.04
CA ALA A 95 7.33 -5.36 -20.62
C ALA A 95 7.31 -6.43 -21.72
N GLY A 96 8.28 -6.31 -22.64
CA GLY A 96 8.47 -7.21 -23.77
C GLY A 96 8.59 -6.47 -25.09
N GLY A 97 9.40 -6.96 -26.02
CA GLY A 97 9.68 -6.29 -27.31
C GLY A 97 8.39 -6.02 -28.11
N PHE A 98 7.56 -7.02 -28.31
CA PHE A 98 6.32 -6.86 -29.06
C PHE A 98 5.27 -5.94 -28.40
N PRO A 99 4.94 -6.07 -27.09
CA PRO A 99 4.02 -5.14 -26.44
C PRO A 99 4.50 -3.69 -26.51
N THR A 100 5.79 -3.45 -26.26
CA THR A 100 6.38 -2.10 -26.30
C THR A 100 6.36 -1.54 -27.72
N ALA A 101 6.75 -2.33 -28.73
CA ALA A 101 6.72 -1.91 -30.13
C ALA A 101 5.29 -1.58 -30.59
N SER A 102 4.30 -2.39 -30.19
CA SER A 102 2.89 -2.15 -30.51
C SER A 102 2.39 -0.83 -29.90
N ALA A 103 2.75 -0.54 -28.67
CA ALA A 103 2.36 0.72 -28.01
C ALA A 103 2.99 1.93 -28.71
N VAL A 104 4.30 1.88 -28.96
CA VAL A 104 5.01 2.96 -29.68
C VAL A 104 4.42 3.18 -31.08
N LEU A 105 4.14 2.11 -31.82
CA LEU A 105 3.55 2.22 -33.16
C LEU A 105 2.12 2.80 -33.10
N GLY A 106 1.33 2.43 -32.11
CA GLY A 106 0.01 3.00 -31.88
C GLY A 106 0.09 4.52 -31.66
N ASP A 107 0.96 4.98 -30.78
CA ASP A 107 1.16 6.41 -30.49
C ASP A 107 1.64 7.17 -31.74
N VAL A 108 2.53 6.58 -32.54
CA VAL A 108 3.01 7.19 -33.81
C VAL A 108 1.86 7.32 -34.83
N ILE A 109 1.01 6.30 -34.94
CA ILE A 109 -0.15 6.34 -35.84
C ILE A 109 -1.14 7.42 -35.37
N ASP A 110 -1.47 7.47 -34.09
CA ASP A 110 -2.38 8.47 -33.54
C ASP A 110 -1.84 9.90 -33.73
N ALA A 111 -0.55 10.11 -33.50
CA ALA A 111 0.09 11.39 -33.75
C ALA A 111 0.02 11.80 -35.23
N ALA A 112 0.28 10.86 -36.15
CA ALA A 112 0.18 11.10 -37.59
C ALA A 112 -1.23 11.44 -38.05
N MET A 113 -2.24 10.73 -37.51
CA MET A 113 -3.65 10.99 -37.78
C MET A 113 -4.07 12.37 -37.27
N ASN A 114 -3.67 12.74 -36.07
CA ASN A 114 -3.94 14.05 -35.49
C ASN A 114 -3.34 15.18 -36.33
N LEU A 115 -2.08 15.03 -36.74
CA LEU A 115 -1.42 16.01 -37.65
C LEU A 115 -2.17 16.13 -38.99
N THR A 116 -2.58 15.02 -39.58
CA THR A 116 -3.28 15.01 -40.88
C THR A 116 -4.64 15.67 -40.77
N ASN A 117 -5.35 15.44 -39.67
CA ASN A 117 -6.68 16.00 -39.45
C ASN A 117 -6.66 17.41 -38.87
N GLY A 118 -5.51 17.96 -38.55
CA GLY A 118 -5.38 19.25 -37.87
C GLY A 118 -6.00 19.26 -36.45
N THR A 119 -6.07 18.07 -35.83
CA THR A 119 -6.61 17.91 -34.47
C THR A 119 -5.46 17.81 -33.45
N HIS A 120 -5.75 18.26 -32.24
CA HIS A 120 -4.80 18.14 -31.12
C HIS A 120 -5.50 17.47 -29.95
N GLY A 121 -4.80 16.56 -29.27
CA GLY A 121 -5.27 16.09 -27.97
C GLY A 121 -5.31 17.28 -27.00
N SER A 122 -6.46 17.56 -26.42
CA SER A 122 -6.56 18.51 -25.32
C SER A 122 -6.46 17.77 -24.00
N LEU A 123 -5.40 18.05 -23.25
CA LEU A 123 -5.23 17.54 -21.89
C LEU A 123 -6.01 18.40 -20.85
N GLY A 124 -6.75 19.40 -21.32
CA GLY A 124 -7.44 20.34 -20.42
C GLY A 124 -6.48 21.30 -19.70
N THR A 125 -6.96 21.89 -18.64
CA THR A 125 -6.15 22.81 -17.80
C THR A 125 -5.67 22.04 -16.59
N PHE A 126 -4.35 21.99 -16.41
CA PHE A 126 -3.75 21.41 -15.20
C PHE A 126 -3.73 22.47 -14.10
N SER A 127 -4.15 22.09 -12.91
CA SER A 127 -3.95 22.84 -11.68
C SER A 127 -2.93 22.11 -10.80
N ARG A 128 -2.20 22.88 -10.00
CA ARG A 128 -1.29 22.30 -9.01
C ARG A 128 -2.12 21.76 -7.85
N ALA A 129 -2.10 20.45 -7.63
CA ALA A 129 -2.73 19.84 -6.48
C ALA A 129 -1.88 20.06 -5.21
N HIS A 130 -2.53 20.20 -4.07
CA HIS A 130 -1.87 20.11 -2.77
C HIS A 130 -1.65 18.63 -2.45
N ILE A 131 -0.41 18.27 -2.14
CA ILE A 131 -0.06 16.89 -1.78
C ILE A 131 -0.17 16.73 -0.26
N ARG A 132 -1.07 15.85 0.19
CA ARG A 132 -1.22 15.55 1.61
C ARG A 132 -0.02 14.75 2.12
N PRO A 133 0.54 15.11 3.29
CA PRO A 133 1.54 14.31 3.95
C PRO A 133 1.03 12.89 4.26
N ILE A 134 1.93 11.90 4.28
CA ILE A 134 1.54 10.52 4.56
C ILE A 134 0.91 10.36 5.95
N ASP A 135 1.36 11.13 6.92
CA ASP A 135 0.88 11.12 8.31
C ASP A 135 -0.61 11.44 8.44
N GLU A 136 -1.17 12.14 7.43
CA GLU A 136 -2.59 12.51 7.33
C GLU A 136 -3.41 11.49 6.53
N THR A 137 -2.78 10.44 6.00
CA THR A 137 -3.49 9.37 5.30
C THR A 137 -4.01 8.32 6.28
N SER A 138 -5.02 7.59 5.87
CA SER A 138 -5.61 6.52 6.66
C SER A 138 -5.53 5.20 5.91
N ALA A 139 -5.28 4.12 6.64
CA ALA A 139 -5.30 2.75 6.09
C ALA A 139 -5.68 1.75 7.18
N GLN A 140 -5.96 0.53 6.78
CA GLN A 140 -5.91 -0.61 7.68
C GLN A 140 -4.48 -1.13 7.74
N TYR A 141 -4.08 -1.69 8.87
CA TYR A 141 -2.72 -2.17 9.09
C TYR A 141 -2.71 -3.59 9.61
N LEU A 142 -1.73 -4.36 9.14
CA LEU A 142 -1.30 -5.59 9.78
C LEU A 142 0.02 -5.30 10.48
N LEU A 143 0.08 -5.63 11.77
CA LEU A 143 1.27 -5.52 12.60
C LEU A 143 1.56 -6.84 13.25
N SER A 144 2.78 -7.35 13.10
CA SER A 144 3.27 -8.51 13.82
C SER A 144 4.33 -8.11 14.86
N MET A 145 4.39 -8.82 15.97
CA MET A 145 5.40 -8.57 17.01
C MET A 145 5.74 -9.83 17.78
N GLU A 146 6.99 -9.95 18.16
CA GLU A 146 7.46 -10.99 19.06
C GLU A 146 7.32 -10.53 20.50
N VAL A 147 6.71 -11.36 21.34
CA VAL A 147 6.36 -10.98 22.71
C VAL A 147 6.84 -12.02 23.73
N ALA A 148 6.90 -11.64 24.98
CA ALA A 148 7.05 -12.59 26.06
C ALA A 148 5.75 -13.40 26.25
N ASP A 149 5.86 -14.72 26.38
CA ASP A 149 4.68 -15.59 26.64
C ASP A 149 4.40 -15.63 28.15
N ARG A 150 3.65 -14.65 28.63
CA ARG A 150 3.26 -14.54 30.05
C ARG A 150 1.92 -13.81 30.21
N PRO A 151 1.19 -14.05 31.29
CA PRO A 151 -0.05 -13.32 31.58
C PRO A 151 0.15 -11.79 31.56
N GLY A 152 -0.83 -11.07 31.03
CA GLY A 152 -0.86 -9.62 30.98
C GLY A 152 -0.24 -8.99 29.72
N VAL A 153 0.47 -9.73 28.88
CA VAL A 153 1.10 -9.22 27.66
C VAL A 153 0.07 -8.64 26.70
N LEU A 154 -1.00 -9.40 26.42
CA LEU A 154 -2.06 -8.91 25.53
C LEU A 154 -2.72 -7.64 26.06
N HIS A 155 -2.93 -7.55 27.38
CA HIS A 155 -3.46 -6.34 28.02
C HIS A 155 -2.53 -5.13 27.83
N ALA A 156 -1.24 -5.32 28.06
CA ALA A 156 -0.26 -4.25 27.90
C ALA A 156 -0.21 -3.75 26.44
N VAL A 157 -0.17 -4.67 25.47
CA VAL A 157 -0.12 -4.35 24.04
C VAL A 157 -1.41 -3.67 23.57
N THR A 158 -2.58 -4.23 23.88
CA THR A 158 -3.87 -3.64 23.47
C THR A 158 -4.14 -2.30 24.14
N GLY A 159 -3.60 -2.08 25.34
CA GLY A 159 -3.62 -0.79 26.03
C GLY A 159 -2.91 0.32 25.25
N VAL A 160 -1.82 0.01 24.54
CA VAL A 160 -1.14 0.98 23.67
C VAL A 160 -2.03 1.38 22.49
N PHE A 161 -2.63 0.40 21.80
CA PHE A 161 -3.56 0.68 20.71
C PHE A 161 -4.71 1.60 21.17
N ALA A 162 -5.28 1.31 22.33
CA ALA A 162 -6.37 2.11 22.90
C ALA A 162 -5.94 3.56 23.19
N ARG A 163 -4.73 3.79 23.74
CA ARG A 163 -4.22 5.15 24.02
C ARG A 163 -4.07 5.99 22.78
N HIS A 164 -3.70 5.38 21.65
CA HIS A 164 -3.55 6.08 20.38
C HIS A 164 -4.83 6.07 19.52
N GLY A 165 -5.95 5.57 20.06
CA GLY A 165 -7.22 5.55 19.34
C GLY A 165 -7.25 4.58 18.15
N VAL A 166 -6.33 3.61 18.10
CA VAL A 166 -6.28 2.60 17.04
C VAL A 166 -7.15 1.41 17.42
N SER A 167 -8.19 1.17 16.64
CA SER A 167 -9.13 0.06 16.86
C SER A 167 -8.61 -1.23 16.24
N ILE A 168 -8.62 -2.32 17.00
CA ILE A 168 -8.20 -3.66 16.56
C ILE A 168 -9.42 -4.38 15.95
N ARG A 169 -9.28 -4.84 14.70
CA ARG A 169 -10.27 -5.66 13.99
C ARG A 169 -10.12 -7.14 14.32
N ALA A 170 -8.87 -7.62 14.33
CA ALA A 170 -8.54 -9.01 14.62
C ALA A 170 -7.20 -9.11 15.34
N ALA A 171 -7.07 -10.11 16.20
CA ALA A 171 -5.84 -10.45 16.89
C ALA A 171 -5.65 -11.96 16.87
N GLU A 172 -4.43 -12.40 16.60
CA GLU A 172 -4.03 -13.79 16.59
C GLU A 172 -2.73 -13.96 17.37
N GLN A 173 -2.62 -15.02 18.15
CA GLN A 173 -1.38 -15.42 18.81
C GLN A 173 -0.84 -16.67 18.14
N GLU A 174 0.42 -16.66 17.78
CA GLU A 174 1.16 -17.76 17.21
C GLU A 174 2.30 -18.18 18.11
N GLY A 175 2.64 -19.47 18.08
CA GLY A 175 3.73 -19.99 18.86
C GLY A 175 3.50 -19.95 20.37
N ASN A 176 4.51 -20.32 21.10
CA ASN A 176 4.54 -20.32 22.56
C ASN A 176 5.98 -20.11 23.07
N GLY A 177 6.12 -19.74 24.33
CA GLY A 177 7.43 -19.53 24.95
C GLY A 177 8.28 -18.48 24.23
N PRO A 178 9.51 -18.85 23.79
CA PRO A 178 10.40 -17.91 23.12
C PRO A 178 9.93 -17.49 21.72
N ASP A 179 9.05 -18.27 21.11
CA ASP A 179 8.56 -18.04 19.74
C ASP A 179 7.16 -17.41 19.72
N ALA A 180 6.67 -16.94 20.88
CA ALA A 180 5.35 -16.30 20.97
C ALA A 180 5.30 -15.01 20.16
N ARG A 181 4.30 -14.92 19.30
CA ARG A 181 4.05 -13.78 18.42
C ARG A 181 2.60 -13.36 18.48
N LEU A 182 2.38 -12.05 18.45
CA LEU A 182 1.06 -11.46 18.27
C LEU A 182 0.96 -10.84 16.89
N VAL A 183 -0.15 -11.07 16.23
CA VAL A 183 -0.50 -10.48 14.93
C VAL A 183 -1.81 -9.72 15.09
N PHE A 184 -1.82 -8.46 14.70
CA PHE A 184 -3.00 -7.61 14.76
C PHE A 184 -3.36 -7.10 13.37
N ILE A 185 -4.66 -7.09 13.07
CA ILE A 185 -5.23 -6.33 11.96
C ILE A 185 -6.07 -5.22 12.58
N THR A 186 -5.84 -3.98 12.16
CA THR A 186 -6.58 -2.82 12.66
C THR A 186 -7.79 -2.51 11.78
N HIS A 187 -8.75 -1.77 12.33
CA HIS A 187 -9.65 -0.97 11.50
C HIS A 187 -8.86 0.16 10.85
N VAL A 188 -9.53 0.96 10.00
CA VAL A 188 -8.93 2.15 9.41
C VAL A 188 -8.45 3.09 10.51
N ALA A 189 -7.19 3.49 10.43
CA ALA A 189 -6.54 4.40 11.38
C ALA A 189 -5.62 5.37 10.64
N LEU A 190 -5.42 6.55 11.21
CA LEU A 190 -4.44 7.51 10.71
C LEU A 190 -3.02 6.94 10.79
N GLU A 191 -2.22 7.22 9.77
CA GLU A 191 -0.80 6.83 9.76
C GLU A 191 -0.06 7.36 10.98
N SER A 192 -0.26 8.64 11.33
CA SER A 192 0.36 9.26 12.50
C SER A 192 0.03 8.53 13.81
N ALA A 193 -1.23 8.11 14.00
CA ALA A 193 -1.66 7.34 15.16
C ALA A 193 -1.01 5.95 15.19
N MET A 194 -0.95 5.28 14.02
CA MET A 194 -0.33 3.96 13.90
C MET A 194 1.18 4.03 14.14
N GLN A 195 1.86 5.03 13.64
CA GLN A 195 3.30 5.24 13.90
C GLN A 195 3.58 5.54 15.38
N ALA A 196 2.71 6.31 16.05
CA ALA A 196 2.82 6.54 17.49
C ALA A 196 2.62 5.24 18.29
N THR A 197 1.62 4.43 17.88
CA THR A 197 1.39 3.09 18.44
C THR A 197 2.63 2.21 18.33
N VAL A 198 3.24 2.12 17.15
CA VAL A 198 4.44 1.30 16.93
C VAL A 198 5.63 1.80 17.76
N ARG A 199 5.82 3.11 17.89
CA ARG A 199 6.90 3.67 18.74
C ARG A 199 6.73 3.25 20.20
N GLU A 200 5.52 3.39 20.76
CA GLU A 200 5.28 3.03 22.15
C GLU A 200 5.33 1.51 22.39
N LEU A 201 4.86 0.70 21.43
CA LEU A 201 4.99 -0.76 21.51
C LEU A 201 6.43 -1.24 21.62
N ARG A 202 7.38 -0.56 20.96
CA ARG A 202 8.81 -0.89 21.03
C ARG A 202 9.44 -0.60 22.40
N GLU A 203 8.79 0.23 23.20
CA GLU A 203 9.25 0.61 24.55
C GLU A 203 8.72 -0.36 25.63
N LEU A 204 7.80 -1.26 25.28
CA LEU A 204 7.25 -2.21 26.25
C LEU A 204 8.24 -3.35 26.54
N ASP A 205 8.55 -3.59 27.80
CA ASP A 205 9.40 -4.72 28.25
C ASP A 205 8.91 -6.10 27.81
N VAL A 206 7.61 -6.22 27.51
CA VAL A 206 6.98 -7.45 27.07
C VAL A 206 7.12 -7.69 25.56
N VAL A 207 7.49 -6.67 24.79
CA VAL A 207 7.70 -6.72 23.35
C VAL A 207 9.18 -6.87 23.08
N ARG A 208 9.58 -7.97 22.46
CA ARG A 208 10.97 -8.26 22.12
C ARG A 208 11.38 -7.60 20.80
N ASN A 209 10.47 -7.67 19.84
CA ASN A 209 10.67 -7.11 18.51
C ASN A 209 9.32 -6.75 17.89
N VAL A 210 9.26 -5.58 17.27
CA VAL A 210 8.14 -5.20 16.42
C VAL A 210 8.54 -5.49 14.98
N GLY A 211 7.82 -6.41 14.36
CA GLY A 211 8.03 -6.82 12.98
C GLY A 211 7.52 -5.81 11.96
N SER A 212 7.12 -6.32 10.82
CA SER A 212 6.66 -5.48 9.71
C SER A 212 5.31 -4.84 10.01
N LEU A 213 5.20 -3.56 9.69
CA LEU A 213 3.93 -2.85 9.60
C LEU A 213 3.52 -2.80 8.13
N LEU A 214 2.49 -3.55 7.77
CA LEU A 214 2.01 -3.62 6.40
C LEU A 214 0.62 -2.98 6.29
N ARG A 215 0.44 -2.14 5.27
CA ARG A 215 -0.87 -1.58 4.98
C ARG A 215 -1.72 -2.61 4.25
N VAL A 216 -3.01 -2.59 4.51
CA VAL A 216 -4.01 -3.48 3.91
C VAL A 216 -4.92 -2.64 3.04
N ILE A 217 -5.20 -3.09 1.82
CA ILE A 217 -6.33 -2.54 1.07
C ILE A 217 -7.59 -2.99 1.82
N GLY A 218 -8.35 -2.02 2.31
CA GLY A 218 -9.65 -2.27 2.91
C GLY A 218 -10.73 -2.49 1.85
N ASP A 219 -11.80 -3.16 2.28
CA ASP A 219 -13.07 -3.19 1.55
C ASP A 219 -13.76 -1.84 1.64
#